data_71d1721f8c8dbbfb36324587f63bfbfa
#
_entry.id   71d1721f8c8dbbfb36324587f63bfbfa
#
_cell.length_a   1.000
_cell.length_b   1.000
_cell.length_c   1.000
_cell.angle_alpha   90.00
_cell.angle_beta   90.00
_cell.angle_gamma   90.00
#
_symmetry.space_group_name_H-M   'P 1'
#
loop_
_entity.id
_entity.type
_entity.pdbx_description
1 polymer ?
#
loop_
_entity_poly.entity_id
_entity_poly.type
_entity_poly.pdbx_seq_one_letter_code
_entity_poly.pdbx_strand_id
1 'polypeptide(L)'
;MAPETKADEVAAPVHDKAQYLAILRHNTQLLQRSVAHVEQRYTARVVRSLPYMRRHAQAWADVLALLVNETFKGAHREELLVHLPPPYKPESAAEETQPEAMDEDASTAPAADEAFPEVLAYVRLLVVVYLLSQPSSLAQATSLCSKAVEDVVQQNRRSLDILG
;
A
#
# COMPACT_ATOMS: atom_id res chain seq x y z
N MET A 1 11.53 -30.47 -39.63
CA MET A 1 12.37 -29.49 -38.92
C MET A 1 11.50 -28.31 -38.64
N ALA A 2 10.91 -28.24 -37.44
CA ALA A 2 10.11 -27.11 -36.97
C ALA A 2 11.03 -26.21 -36.11
N PRO A 3 11.02 -24.88 -36.28
CA PRO A 3 11.76 -23.99 -35.41
C PRO A 3 10.96 -23.83 -34.07
N GLU A 4 11.60 -24.25 -32.98
CA GLU A 4 11.16 -23.94 -31.65
C GLU A 4 11.18 -22.43 -31.44
N THR A 5 10.00 -21.85 -31.36
CA THR A 5 9.85 -20.46 -30.91
C THR A 5 10.08 -20.44 -29.41
N LYS A 6 11.30 -20.12 -28.97
CA LYS A 6 11.56 -19.69 -27.60
C LYS A 6 10.73 -18.43 -27.36
N ALA A 7 9.66 -18.58 -26.61
CA ALA A 7 9.01 -17.45 -25.94
C ALA A 7 10.04 -16.85 -25.00
N ASP A 8 10.56 -15.71 -25.38
CA ASP A 8 11.39 -14.84 -24.55
C ASP A 8 10.47 -14.28 -23.47
N GLU A 9 10.35 -15.04 -22.39
CA GLU A 9 9.68 -14.60 -21.17
C GLU A 9 10.60 -13.55 -20.54
N VAL A 10 10.39 -12.31 -20.94
CA VAL A 10 11.00 -11.15 -20.29
C VAL A 10 10.50 -11.17 -18.85
N ALA A 11 11.23 -11.85 -17.98
CA ALA A 11 11.06 -11.80 -16.55
C ALA A 11 11.18 -10.34 -16.11
N ALA A 12 10.04 -9.69 -15.87
CA ALA A 12 10.02 -8.38 -15.27
C ALA A 12 10.87 -8.43 -13.99
N PRO A 13 11.71 -7.41 -13.71
CA PRO A 13 12.58 -7.42 -12.55
C PRO A 13 11.73 -7.63 -11.30
N VAL A 14 11.88 -8.78 -10.68
CA VAL A 14 11.25 -9.07 -9.39
C VAL A 14 11.95 -8.17 -8.39
N HIS A 15 11.28 -7.10 -7.98
CA HIS A 15 11.81 -6.26 -6.91
C HIS A 15 11.98 -7.10 -5.64
N ASP A 16 13.07 -6.85 -4.94
CA ASP A 16 13.27 -7.40 -3.62
C ASP A 16 12.20 -6.88 -2.64
N LYS A 17 11.84 -7.67 -1.63
CA LYS A 17 10.81 -7.30 -0.62
C LYS A 17 11.12 -5.96 0.05
N ALA A 18 12.40 -5.67 0.28
CA ALA A 18 12.85 -4.37 0.79
C ALA A 18 12.50 -3.21 -0.17
N GLN A 19 12.59 -3.41 -1.47
CA GLN A 19 12.23 -2.41 -2.48
C GLN A 19 10.71 -2.18 -2.50
N TYR A 20 9.90 -3.24 -2.39
CA TYR A 20 8.45 -3.09 -2.27
C TYR A 20 8.06 -2.32 -1.01
N LEU A 21 8.72 -2.58 0.12
CA LEU A 21 8.50 -1.83 1.35
C LEU A 21 8.84 -0.34 1.18
N ALA A 22 9.96 -0.03 0.53
CA ALA A 22 10.36 1.34 0.23
C ALA A 22 9.34 2.04 -0.67
N ILE A 23 8.84 1.37 -1.72
CA ILE A 23 7.80 1.90 -2.62
C ILE A 23 6.50 2.17 -1.84
N LEU A 24 6.06 1.23 -1.02
CA LEU A 24 4.83 1.37 -0.23
C LEU A 24 4.94 2.53 0.78
N ARG A 25 6.05 2.63 1.50
CA ARG A 25 6.31 3.74 2.44
C ARG A 25 6.39 5.07 1.70
N HIS A 26 7.04 5.11 0.53
CA HIS A 26 7.09 6.32 -0.29
C HIS A 26 5.70 6.76 -0.75
N ASN A 27 4.84 5.83 -1.18
CA ASN A 27 3.49 6.13 -1.60
C ASN A 27 2.62 6.66 -0.43
N THR A 28 2.75 6.09 0.76
CA THR A 28 2.05 6.60 1.95
C THR A 28 2.51 8.01 2.32
N GLN A 29 3.81 8.29 2.26
CA GLN A 29 4.35 9.64 2.46
C GLN A 29 3.85 10.64 1.42
N LEU A 30 3.76 10.24 0.14
CA LEU A 30 3.20 11.09 -0.91
C LEU A 30 1.73 11.44 -0.64
N LEU A 31 0.92 10.48 -0.16
CA LEU A 31 -0.47 10.74 0.22
C LEU A 31 -0.56 11.69 1.41
N GLN A 32 0.25 11.52 2.43
CA GLN A 32 0.33 12.43 3.57
C GLN A 32 0.70 13.86 3.12
N ARG A 33 1.69 14.00 2.23
CA ARG A 33 2.06 15.30 1.63
C ARG A 33 0.94 15.88 0.77
N SER A 34 0.20 15.04 0.04
CA SER A 34 -0.95 15.47 -0.75
C SER A 34 -2.01 16.15 0.12
N VAL A 35 -2.26 15.59 1.29
CA VAL A 35 -3.22 16.15 2.26
C VAL A 35 -2.66 17.44 2.89
N ALA A 36 -1.41 17.41 3.34
CA ALA A 36 -0.78 18.56 4.02
C ALA A 36 -0.68 19.80 3.11
N HIS A 37 -0.37 19.60 1.83
CA HIS A 37 -0.20 20.71 0.86
C HIS A 37 -1.42 20.94 -0.02
N VAL A 38 -2.50 20.15 0.13
CA VAL A 38 -3.70 20.20 -0.72
C VAL A 38 -3.36 20.04 -2.23
N GLU A 39 -2.34 19.21 -2.53
CA GLU A 39 -1.85 19.00 -3.89
C GLU A 39 -2.22 17.62 -4.43
N GLN A 40 -3.22 17.57 -5.28
CA GLN A 40 -3.72 16.33 -5.90
C GLN A 40 -2.69 15.62 -6.81
N ARG A 41 -1.66 16.32 -7.27
CA ARG A 41 -0.61 15.71 -8.13
C ARG A 41 0.12 14.55 -7.46
N TYR A 42 0.28 14.58 -6.13
CA TYR A 42 0.91 13.48 -5.39
C TYR A 42 0.02 12.24 -5.36
N THR A 43 -1.28 12.42 -5.11
CA THR A 43 -2.27 11.33 -5.19
C THR A 43 -2.32 10.73 -6.59
N ALA A 44 -2.37 11.56 -7.64
CA ALA A 44 -2.34 11.11 -9.02
C ALA A 44 -1.06 10.30 -9.35
N ARG A 45 0.09 10.65 -8.76
CA ARG A 45 1.33 9.88 -8.91
C ARG A 45 1.23 8.49 -8.28
N VAL A 46 0.63 8.40 -7.08
CA VAL A 46 0.40 7.13 -6.39
C VAL A 46 -0.54 6.25 -7.21
N VAL A 47 -1.65 6.80 -7.72
CA VAL A 47 -2.62 6.06 -8.55
C VAL A 47 -1.96 5.51 -9.82
N ARG A 48 -1.05 6.26 -10.46
CA ARG A 48 -0.30 5.78 -11.64
C ARG A 48 0.59 4.56 -11.35
N SER A 49 0.96 4.32 -10.10
CA SER A 49 1.75 3.13 -9.71
C SER A 49 0.89 1.87 -9.58
N LEU A 50 -0.45 1.97 -9.47
CA LEU A 50 -1.34 0.84 -9.24
C LEU A 50 -1.28 -0.25 -10.32
N PRO A 51 -1.19 0.04 -11.63
CA PRO A 51 -1.06 -1.01 -12.64
C PRO A 51 0.18 -1.89 -12.43
N TYR A 52 1.28 -1.30 -11.99
CA TYR A 52 2.49 -2.02 -11.63
C TYR A 52 2.26 -2.88 -10.38
N MET A 53 1.68 -2.30 -9.31
CA MET A 53 1.37 -3.02 -8.08
C MET A 53 0.43 -4.21 -8.36
N ARG A 54 -0.59 -4.04 -9.22
CA ARG A 54 -1.53 -5.10 -9.58
C ARG A 54 -0.83 -6.31 -10.20
N ARG A 55 0.17 -6.12 -11.07
CA ARG A 55 0.90 -7.22 -11.72
C ARG A 55 1.69 -8.07 -10.73
N HIS A 56 2.12 -7.49 -9.63
CA HIS A 56 2.99 -8.13 -8.64
C HIS A 56 2.30 -8.32 -7.28
N ALA A 57 0.96 -8.42 -7.26
CA ALA A 57 0.16 -8.41 -6.04
C ALA A 57 0.60 -9.47 -5.01
N GLN A 58 0.97 -10.66 -5.45
CA GLN A 58 1.42 -11.74 -4.56
C GLN A 58 2.82 -11.50 -3.96
N ALA A 59 3.68 -10.76 -4.67
CA ALA A 59 5.05 -10.54 -4.25
C ALA A 59 5.19 -9.53 -3.09
N TRP A 60 4.24 -8.60 -2.96
CA TRP A 60 4.27 -7.56 -1.92
C TRP A 60 3.21 -7.73 -0.82
N ALA A 61 2.35 -8.74 -0.88
CA ALA A 61 1.25 -8.89 0.07
C ALA A 61 1.71 -9.03 1.53
N ASP A 62 2.76 -9.80 1.79
CA ASP A 62 3.39 -9.96 3.10
C ASP A 62 4.10 -8.68 3.57
N VAL A 63 4.66 -7.91 2.62
CA VAL A 63 5.26 -6.59 2.88
C VAL A 63 4.18 -5.56 3.22
N LEU A 64 3.02 -5.64 2.55
CA LEU A 64 1.86 -4.80 2.88
C LEU A 64 1.36 -5.09 4.31
N ALA A 65 1.33 -6.37 4.72
CA ALA A 65 0.98 -6.73 6.08
C ALA A 65 1.94 -6.12 7.12
N LEU A 66 3.23 -6.05 6.81
CA LEU A 66 4.21 -5.34 7.66
C LEU A 66 3.90 -3.85 7.74
N LEU A 67 3.67 -3.19 6.60
CA LEU A 67 3.31 -1.78 6.56
C LEU A 67 2.03 -1.47 7.36
N VAL A 68 1.01 -2.32 7.25
CA VAL A 68 -0.24 -2.19 8.02
C VAL A 68 0.04 -2.25 9.52
N ASN A 69 0.92 -3.16 9.96
CA ASN A 69 1.31 -3.25 11.36
C ASN A 69 2.06 -2.00 11.87
N GLU A 70 2.85 -1.36 11.00
CA GLU A 70 3.59 -0.14 11.33
C GLU A 70 2.70 1.10 11.35
N THR A 71 1.74 1.18 10.41
CA THR A 71 0.99 2.41 10.14
C THR A 71 -0.33 2.49 10.92
N PHE A 72 -0.99 1.36 11.13
CA PHE A 72 -2.33 1.32 11.72
C PHE A 72 -2.35 0.65 13.09
N LYS A 73 -3.28 1.10 13.94
CA LYS A 73 -3.55 0.52 15.28
C LYS A 73 -5.03 0.19 15.40
N GLY A 74 -5.37 -0.67 16.38
CA GLY A 74 -6.77 -0.99 16.71
C GLY A 74 -7.53 -1.68 15.58
N ALA A 75 -8.82 -1.34 15.45
CA ALA A 75 -9.78 -2.04 14.58
C ALA A 75 -9.40 -2.04 13.10
N HIS A 76 -8.87 -0.94 12.57
CA HIS A 76 -8.45 -0.86 11.16
C HIS A 76 -7.30 -1.81 10.83
N ARG A 77 -6.36 -1.98 11.76
CA ARG A 77 -5.27 -2.95 11.61
C ARG A 77 -5.80 -4.37 11.55
N GLU A 78 -6.67 -4.75 12.50
CA GLU A 78 -7.24 -6.10 12.55
C GLU A 78 -8.05 -6.42 11.31
N GLU A 79 -8.91 -5.49 10.86
CA GLU A 79 -9.70 -5.62 9.64
C GLU A 79 -8.81 -5.93 8.42
N LEU A 80 -7.74 -5.19 8.23
CA LEU A 80 -6.86 -5.35 7.09
C LEU A 80 -6.02 -6.63 7.14
N LEU A 81 -5.53 -7.01 8.33
CA LEU A 81 -4.70 -8.19 8.50
C LEU A 81 -5.45 -9.51 8.29
N VAL A 82 -6.78 -9.54 8.51
CA VAL A 82 -7.61 -10.73 8.22
C VAL A 82 -7.50 -11.16 6.77
N HIS A 83 -7.26 -10.21 5.87
CA HIS A 83 -7.23 -10.42 4.42
C HIS A 83 -5.81 -10.60 3.86
N LEU A 84 -4.78 -10.42 4.68
CA LEU A 84 -3.39 -10.45 4.25
C LEU A 84 -2.66 -11.70 4.77
N PRO A 85 -1.60 -12.17 4.08
CA PRO A 85 -0.73 -13.21 4.60
C PRO A 85 0.04 -12.72 5.82
N PRO A 86 0.70 -13.63 6.58
CA PRO A 86 1.52 -13.23 7.71
C PRO A 86 2.60 -12.23 7.28
N PRO A 87 2.91 -11.23 8.13
CA PRO A 87 3.81 -10.15 7.78
C PRO A 87 5.22 -10.66 7.52
N TYR A 88 5.87 -10.08 6.52
CA TYR A 88 7.27 -10.31 6.21
C TYR A 88 8.15 -9.95 7.43
N LYS A 89 9.03 -10.88 7.82
CA LYS A 89 10.07 -10.62 8.80
C LYS A 89 11.39 -10.40 8.06
N PRO A 90 11.94 -9.19 8.06
CA PRO A 90 13.28 -8.98 7.50
C PRO A 90 14.28 -9.78 8.33
N GLU A 91 15.06 -10.66 7.70
CA GLU A 91 16.10 -11.47 8.37
C GLU A 91 17.26 -10.62 8.94
N SER A 92 17.26 -9.31 8.70
CA SER A 92 18.24 -8.36 9.21
C SER A 92 17.64 -7.43 10.27
N ALA A 93 17.10 -8.00 11.34
CA ALA A 93 16.86 -7.26 12.58
C ALA A 93 18.03 -7.46 13.57
N ALA A 94 19.27 -7.32 13.09
CA ALA A 94 20.47 -7.21 13.93
C ALA A 94 21.31 -6.10 13.29
N GLU A 95 21.16 -4.94 13.82
CA GLU A 95 22.00 -3.76 13.93
C GLU A 95 21.23 -2.49 13.64
N GLU A 96 20.91 -1.85 14.74
CA GLU A 96 20.55 -0.45 14.82
C GLU A 96 21.66 0.37 14.16
N THR A 97 21.34 1.00 13.03
CA THR A 97 22.09 2.19 12.65
C THR A 97 21.08 3.31 12.53
N GLN A 98 21.03 4.12 13.57
CA GLN A 98 20.45 5.45 13.52
C GLN A 98 21.16 6.22 12.41
N PRO A 99 20.46 6.77 11.43
CA PRO A 99 21.01 7.89 10.69
C PRO A 99 20.83 9.12 11.58
N GLU A 100 21.98 9.67 11.99
CA GLU A 100 22.08 10.96 12.64
C GLU A 100 21.35 12.04 11.84
N ALA A 101 20.70 12.89 12.61
CA ALA A 101 19.93 14.05 12.18
C ALA A 101 20.75 15.01 11.30
N MET A 102 20.10 15.49 10.24
CA MET A 102 20.15 16.89 9.83
C MET A 102 19.06 17.09 8.76
N ASP A 103 17.89 17.55 9.16
CA ASP A 103 17.29 18.80 8.72
C ASP A 103 16.02 19.07 9.53
N GLU A 104 16.06 20.17 10.21
CA GLU A 104 14.97 20.76 10.96
C GLU A 104 13.87 21.22 9.98
N ASP A 105 12.83 20.46 9.84
CA ASP A 105 11.46 20.94 9.74
C ASP A 105 10.49 19.86 10.25
N ALA A 106 10.64 19.53 11.52
CA ALA A 106 9.75 18.65 12.25
C ALA A 106 8.53 19.45 12.70
N SER A 107 7.62 19.74 11.77
CA SER A 107 6.28 20.17 12.13
C SER A 107 5.34 18.99 12.03
N THR A 108 5.02 18.47 13.22
CA THR A 108 3.77 17.77 13.55
C THR A 108 3.58 16.43 12.85
N ALA A 109 4.27 15.39 13.35
CA ALA A 109 3.72 14.05 13.24
C ALA A 109 2.38 14.04 14.01
N PRO A 110 1.22 13.83 13.35
CA PRO A 110 -0.03 13.70 14.06
C PRO A 110 0.04 12.48 14.98
N ALA A 111 -0.52 12.64 16.17
CA ALA A 111 -0.57 11.59 17.19
C ALA A 111 -1.03 10.27 16.56
N ALA A 112 -0.34 9.18 16.88
CA ALA A 112 -0.35 7.87 16.23
C ALA A 112 -1.70 7.10 16.26
N ASP A 113 -2.82 7.77 16.44
CA ASP A 113 -4.16 7.17 16.52
C ASP A 113 -5.08 7.51 15.33
N GLU A 114 -4.71 8.46 14.47
CA GLU A 114 -5.46 8.79 13.25
C GLU A 114 -4.58 8.67 12.03
N ALA A 115 -4.47 7.46 11.49
CA ALA A 115 -3.96 7.32 10.13
C ALA A 115 -4.84 8.15 9.19
N PHE A 116 -4.23 8.99 8.35
CA PHE A 116 -4.97 9.79 7.37
C PHE A 116 -5.94 8.90 6.60
N PRO A 117 -7.21 9.29 6.44
CA PRO A 117 -8.21 8.49 5.74
C PRO A 117 -7.80 8.19 4.29
N GLU A 118 -7.01 9.05 3.66
CA GLU A 118 -6.45 8.85 2.34
C GLU A 118 -5.46 7.67 2.31
N VAL A 119 -4.65 7.52 3.35
CA VAL A 119 -3.73 6.38 3.49
C VAL A 119 -4.52 5.10 3.73
N LEU A 120 -5.57 5.15 4.56
CA LEU A 120 -6.44 4.00 4.81
C LEU A 120 -7.16 3.56 3.54
N ALA A 121 -7.73 4.50 2.76
CA ALA A 121 -8.38 4.21 1.48
C ALA A 121 -7.40 3.57 0.49
N TYR A 122 -6.18 4.07 0.40
CA TYR A 122 -5.13 3.50 -0.46
C TYR A 122 -4.74 2.08 -0.05
N VAL A 123 -4.54 1.84 1.25
CA VAL A 123 -4.17 0.50 1.74
C VAL A 123 -5.32 -0.48 1.53
N ARG A 124 -6.59 -0.10 1.77
CA ARG A 124 -7.76 -0.92 1.44
C ARG A 124 -7.82 -1.26 -0.04
N LEU A 125 -7.55 -0.29 -0.91
CA LEU A 125 -7.47 -0.52 -2.36
C LEU A 125 -6.40 -1.55 -2.71
N LEU A 126 -5.21 -1.49 -2.10
CA LEU A 126 -4.17 -2.49 -2.29
C LEU A 126 -4.59 -3.88 -1.80
N VAL A 127 -5.27 -3.98 -0.66
CA VAL A 127 -5.81 -5.26 -0.16
C VAL A 127 -6.84 -5.82 -1.13
N VAL A 128 -7.74 -4.99 -1.68
CA VAL A 128 -8.69 -5.41 -2.72
C VAL A 128 -7.96 -5.91 -3.97
N VAL A 129 -6.93 -5.21 -4.43
CA VAL A 129 -6.10 -5.63 -5.58
C VAL A 129 -5.44 -6.98 -5.32
N TYR A 130 -4.95 -7.22 -4.10
CA TYR A 130 -4.39 -8.51 -3.70
C TYR A 130 -5.46 -9.61 -3.71
N LEU A 131 -6.63 -9.37 -3.10
CA LEU A 131 -7.73 -10.33 -3.07
C LEU A 131 -8.23 -10.69 -4.49
N LEU A 132 -8.27 -9.71 -5.40
CA LEU A 132 -8.63 -9.95 -6.81
C LEU A 132 -7.60 -10.80 -7.55
N SER A 133 -6.35 -10.88 -7.09
CA SER A 133 -5.35 -11.77 -7.63
C SER A 133 -5.55 -13.23 -7.21
N GLN A 134 -6.45 -13.48 -6.25
CA GLN A 134 -6.76 -14.79 -5.72
C GLN A 134 -8.17 -15.26 -6.18
N PRO A 135 -8.27 -16.38 -6.88
CA PRO A 135 -9.55 -16.81 -7.47
C PRO A 135 -10.66 -17.13 -6.45
N SER A 136 -10.29 -17.48 -5.21
CA SER A 136 -11.23 -17.84 -4.14
C SER A 136 -11.74 -16.68 -3.29
N SER A 137 -11.18 -15.46 -3.44
CA SER A 137 -11.39 -14.34 -2.52
C SER A 137 -12.30 -13.24 -3.08
N LEU A 138 -13.00 -13.50 -4.20
CA LEU A 138 -13.83 -12.49 -4.87
C LEU A 138 -14.94 -11.92 -3.96
N ALA A 139 -15.60 -12.76 -3.17
CA ALA A 139 -16.66 -12.33 -2.26
C ALA A 139 -16.11 -11.39 -1.16
N GLN A 140 -14.92 -11.71 -0.64
CA GLN A 140 -14.23 -10.87 0.36
C GLN A 140 -13.79 -9.54 -0.25
N ALA A 141 -13.25 -9.57 -1.47
CA ALA A 141 -12.87 -8.36 -2.21
C ALA A 141 -14.07 -7.44 -2.43
N THR A 142 -15.22 -7.99 -2.82
CA THR A 142 -16.45 -7.22 -3.03
C THR A 142 -16.95 -6.59 -1.72
N SER A 143 -16.97 -7.34 -0.62
CA SER A 143 -17.41 -6.84 0.68
C SER A 143 -16.49 -5.71 1.17
N LEU A 144 -15.18 -5.90 1.09
CA LEU A 144 -14.21 -4.88 1.49
C LEU A 144 -14.28 -3.63 0.60
N CYS A 145 -14.49 -3.81 -0.71
CA CYS A 145 -14.64 -2.70 -1.64
C CYS A 145 -15.90 -1.88 -1.34
N SER A 146 -17.06 -2.52 -1.12
CA SER A 146 -18.31 -1.83 -0.77
C SER A 146 -18.15 -1.00 0.51
N LYS A 147 -17.54 -1.59 1.55
CA LYS A 147 -17.26 -0.87 2.79
C LYS A 147 -16.30 0.30 2.58
N ALA A 148 -15.25 0.12 1.79
CA ALA A 148 -14.30 1.18 1.50
C ALA A 148 -14.96 2.36 0.76
N VAL A 149 -15.85 2.08 -0.20
CA VAL A 149 -16.61 3.11 -0.92
C VAL A 149 -17.57 3.84 0.01
N GLU A 150 -18.31 3.11 0.86
CA GLU A 150 -19.22 3.73 1.84
C GLU A 150 -18.46 4.68 2.77
N ASP A 151 -17.33 4.26 3.30
CA ASP A 151 -16.50 5.10 4.18
C ASP A 151 -15.97 6.35 3.45
N VAL A 152 -15.53 6.23 2.19
CA VAL A 152 -15.07 7.36 1.38
C VAL A 152 -16.20 8.36 1.14
N VAL A 153 -17.40 7.86 0.79
CA VAL A 153 -18.59 8.72 0.57
C VAL A 153 -19.02 9.42 1.86
N GLN A 154 -19.01 8.72 3.01
CA GLN A 154 -19.36 9.30 4.29
C GLN A 154 -18.39 10.41 4.73
N GLN A 155 -17.10 10.24 4.45
CA GLN A 155 -16.09 11.24 4.80
C GLN A 155 -16.19 12.51 3.94
N ASN A 156 -16.73 12.43 2.73
CA ASN A 156 -16.98 13.54 1.81
C ASN A 156 -15.78 14.51 1.67
N ARG A 157 -14.57 13.97 1.53
CA ARG A 157 -13.34 14.75 1.37
C ARG A 157 -12.91 14.79 -0.09
N ARG A 158 -12.64 16.00 -0.62
CA ARG A 158 -12.12 16.18 -1.99
C ARG A 158 -10.80 15.45 -2.26
N SER A 159 -9.99 15.24 -1.23
CA SER A 159 -8.75 14.47 -1.33
C SER A 159 -8.98 12.99 -1.67
N LEU A 160 -10.16 12.46 -1.34
CA LEU A 160 -10.55 11.07 -1.60
C LEU A 160 -11.19 10.87 -2.98
N ASP A 161 -11.67 11.93 -3.65
CA ASP A 161 -12.35 11.84 -4.96
C ASP A 161 -11.51 11.18 -6.06
N ILE A 162 -10.19 11.14 -5.90
CA ILE A 162 -9.27 10.49 -6.84
C ILE A 162 -9.06 9.01 -6.52
N LEU A 163 -9.35 8.59 -5.28
CA LEU A 163 -9.14 7.22 -4.79
C LEU A 163 -10.43 6.38 -4.80
N GLY A 164 -11.60 7.01 -4.93
CA GLY A 164 -12.95 6.42 -4.91
C GLY A 164 -13.54 6.21 -6.33
#